data_84d0b635bf2a8be423187a7287b8867e
#
_entry.id   84d0b635bf2a8be423187a7287b8867e
#
_cell.length_a   1.000
_cell.length_b   1.000
_cell.length_c   1.000
_cell.angle_alpha   90.00
_cell.angle_beta   90.00
_cell.angle_gamma   90.00
#
_symmetry.space_group_name_H-M   'P 1'
#
loop_
_entity.id
_entity.type
_entity.pdbx_description
1 polymer ?
#
loop_
_entity_poly.entity_id
_entity_poly.type
_entity_poly.pdbx_seq_one_letter_code
_entity_poly.pdbx_strand_id
1 'polypeptide(L)'
;MQVHDQLARMDAQQLRVFAADLIETLANRDRELHLKQLKIEQLTHEMAVLKRWKFAARSEQLHGAQRSLLDETIDADLEAIATELATLRAPERTLPAKDQPKRSPLPAHLPRVEVRHEPEQTICSCGCAMKRIGEDVSEKLDYIPGVVQVERHICGKWACAKCQTLIQAPVPAQVIDKGLPTAGLLAQVLVAKYADHQPLYRQEGIFERAGVAIPRSTLAQWVGACGVRLQPLVDALRGTLLEGAVLHADETPVAMLKPGNGKTHRAYIWSYSSTQFDSVPAVVYDFAESRAAAHPKQFLEGWSGKLVCDDYSGYKGLFAAGVTEVGCLAHARRKFSDLWINHQSAVAEQALQLFGALYDVERQAQEVSAEQRQRMRQLQARPIADKLREWLLLHRQMATDGTAIAKAIDYSLGRWEALTRFVDDGALPIDNNWVENRIRPIALGRSNWLFAGSLRAGKRAAAIMSLIQSARLNGHDPYRYLKDVLERLPTQRASRIGELLPHSWVPTTSPN
;
A
#
# COMPACT_ATOMS: atom_id res chain seq x y z
N MET A 1 8.49 41.18 -18.50
CA MET A 1 9.62 42.06 -18.84
C MET A 1 10.89 41.22 -19.11
N GLN A 2 11.31 40.30 -18.26
CA GLN A 2 12.59 39.55 -18.42
C GLN A 2 12.70 38.65 -19.68
N VAL A 3 11.63 38.02 -20.17
CA VAL A 3 11.68 37.11 -21.33
C VAL A 3 11.83 37.86 -22.66
N HIS A 4 11.20 39.04 -22.82
CA HIS A 4 11.34 39.87 -23.99
C HIS A 4 12.77 40.43 -24.20
N ASP A 5 13.44 40.79 -23.08
CA ASP A 5 14.80 41.27 -23.12
C ASP A 5 15.83 40.19 -23.43
N GLN A 6 15.56 38.93 -23.09
CA GLN A 6 16.35 37.77 -23.44
C GLN A 6 16.23 37.44 -24.92
N LEU A 7 15.03 37.44 -25.48
CA LEU A 7 14.76 37.17 -26.89
C LEU A 7 15.43 38.21 -27.80
N ALA A 8 15.46 39.48 -27.38
CA ALA A 8 16.09 40.56 -28.18
C ALA A 8 17.62 40.46 -28.28
N ARG A 9 18.27 39.62 -27.44
CA ARG A 9 19.73 39.43 -27.41
C ARG A 9 20.19 38.13 -28.09
N MET A 10 19.27 37.30 -28.58
CA MET A 10 19.57 36.03 -29.24
C MET A 10 19.88 36.24 -30.72
N ASP A 11 20.88 35.53 -31.21
CA ASP A 11 21.12 35.42 -32.67
C ASP A 11 20.10 34.50 -33.39
N ALA A 12 20.10 34.50 -34.70
CA ALA A 12 19.13 33.74 -35.50
C ALA A 12 19.22 32.22 -35.27
N GLN A 13 20.38 31.70 -34.84
CA GLN A 13 20.57 30.27 -34.57
C GLN A 13 20.07 29.92 -33.18
N GLN A 14 20.32 30.75 -32.18
CA GLN A 14 19.81 30.65 -30.85
C GLN A 14 18.29 30.75 -30.82
N LEU A 15 17.69 31.65 -31.60
CA LEU A 15 16.23 31.77 -31.75
C LEU A 15 15.60 30.54 -32.38
N ARG A 16 16.26 29.87 -33.34
CA ARG A 16 15.76 28.61 -33.92
C ARG A 16 15.78 27.47 -32.92
N VAL A 17 16.86 27.33 -32.13
CA VAL A 17 16.97 26.31 -31.08
C VAL A 17 15.93 26.57 -30.01
N PHE A 18 15.77 27.80 -29.56
CA PHE A 18 14.76 28.18 -28.57
C PHE A 18 13.34 27.93 -29.05
N ALA A 19 13.03 28.26 -30.32
CA ALA A 19 11.72 27.97 -30.91
C ALA A 19 11.46 26.45 -31.02
N ALA A 20 12.47 25.65 -31.39
CA ALA A 20 12.34 24.20 -31.45
C ALA A 20 12.06 23.59 -30.08
N ASP A 21 12.76 24.02 -29.04
CA ASP A 21 12.56 23.61 -27.64
C ASP A 21 11.16 24.01 -27.15
N LEU A 22 10.69 25.19 -27.51
CA LEU A 22 9.36 25.68 -27.14
C LEU A 22 8.25 24.85 -27.84
N ILE A 23 8.44 24.50 -29.11
CA ILE A 23 7.50 23.64 -29.84
C ILE A 23 7.46 22.26 -29.26
N GLU A 24 8.61 21.68 -28.88
CA GLU A 24 8.67 20.37 -28.22
C GLU A 24 8.01 20.42 -26.81
N THR A 25 8.27 21.47 -26.06
CA THR A 25 7.63 21.68 -24.74
C THR A 25 6.12 21.83 -24.87
N LEU A 26 5.62 22.57 -25.86
CA LEU A 26 4.19 22.69 -26.14
C LEU A 26 3.58 21.35 -26.53
N ALA A 27 4.21 20.61 -27.46
CA ALA A 27 3.74 19.31 -27.89
C ALA A 27 3.71 18.28 -26.73
N ASN A 28 4.65 18.36 -25.79
CA ASN A 28 4.65 17.54 -24.60
C ASN A 28 3.51 17.93 -23.66
N ARG A 29 3.29 19.22 -23.43
CA ARG A 29 2.17 19.71 -22.64
C ARG A 29 0.80 19.38 -23.22
N ASP A 30 0.64 19.49 -24.54
CA ASP A 30 -0.60 19.10 -25.20
C ASP A 30 -0.89 17.61 -25.06
N ARG A 31 0.14 16.76 -25.17
CA ARG A 31 0.01 15.32 -24.88
C ARG A 31 -0.40 15.06 -23.42
N GLU A 32 0.22 15.75 -22.48
CA GLU A 32 -0.12 15.63 -21.05
C GLU A 32 -1.56 16.07 -20.77
N LEU A 33 -1.99 17.19 -21.35
CA LEU A 33 -3.36 17.69 -21.22
C LEU A 33 -4.38 16.71 -21.82
N HIS A 34 -4.08 16.14 -22.98
CA HIS A 34 -4.94 15.14 -23.61
C HIS A 34 -5.07 13.89 -22.74
N LEU A 35 -3.97 13.38 -22.19
CA LEU A 35 -4.01 12.24 -21.26
C LEU A 35 -4.82 12.54 -19.99
N LYS A 36 -4.66 13.74 -19.41
CA LYS A 36 -5.47 14.18 -18.26
C LYS A 36 -6.96 14.23 -18.60
N GLN A 37 -7.31 14.75 -19.80
CA GLN A 37 -8.70 14.82 -20.24
C GLN A 37 -9.31 13.43 -20.40
N LEU A 38 -8.62 12.49 -21.04
CA LEU A 38 -9.06 11.10 -21.17
C LEU A 38 -9.27 10.45 -19.79
N LYS A 39 -8.38 10.73 -18.83
CA LYS A 39 -8.51 10.23 -17.46
C LYS A 39 -9.73 10.80 -16.74
N ILE A 40 -10.02 12.09 -16.91
CA ILE A 40 -11.21 12.74 -16.36
C ILE A 40 -12.49 12.12 -16.94
N GLU A 41 -12.54 11.87 -18.25
CA GLU A 41 -13.68 11.22 -18.89
C GLU A 41 -13.89 9.81 -18.39
N GLN A 42 -12.82 9.01 -18.29
CA GLN A 42 -12.86 7.66 -17.71
C GLN A 42 -13.42 7.66 -16.28
N LEU A 43 -12.89 8.51 -15.40
CA LEU A 43 -13.32 8.61 -14.01
C LEU A 43 -14.78 9.09 -13.88
N THR A 44 -15.19 10.01 -14.73
CA THR A 44 -16.57 10.52 -14.76
C THR A 44 -17.55 9.42 -15.18
N HIS A 45 -17.16 8.61 -16.17
CA HIS A 45 -17.96 7.45 -16.59
C HIS A 45 -18.05 6.40 -15.47
N GLU A 46 -16.92 6.04 -14.83
CA GLU A 46 -16.87 5.10 -13.72
C GLU A 46 -17.77 5.55 -12.56
N MET A 47 -17.70 6.84 -12.20
CA MET A 47 -18.58 7.43 -11.18
C MET A 47 -20.06 7.28 -11.54
N ALA A 48 -20.44 7.50 -12.79
CA ALA A 48 -21.82 7.35 -13.24
C ALA A 48 -22.30 5.88 -13.15
N VAL A 49 -21.46 4.92 -13.48
CA VAL A 49 -21.72 3.48 -13.35
C VAL A 49 -21.91 3.09 -11.87
N LEU A 50 -21.00 3.50 -10.98
CA LEU A 50 -21.10 3.21 -9.54
C LEU A 50 -22.35 3.83 -8.91
N LYS A 51 -22.73 5.04 -9.29
CA LYS A 51 -23.99 5.66 -8.84
C LYS A 51 -25.21 4.84 -9.28
N ARG A 52 -25.24 4.34 -10.52
CA ARG A 52 -26.33 3.46 -10.98
C ARG A 52 -26.40 2.17 -10.15
N TRP A 53 -25.25 1.54 -9.88
CA TRP A 53 -25.20 0.32 -9.07
C TRP A 53 -25.68 0.53 -7.64
N LYS A 54 -25.31 1.64 -7.01
CA LYS A 54 -25.82 1.99 -5.67
C LYS A 54 -27.34 2.05 -5.62
N PHE A 55 -28.00 2.53 -6.69
CA PHE A 55 -29.45 2.59 -6.77
C PHE A 55 -30.09 1.28 -7.23
N ALA A 56 -29.40 0.48 -8.06
CA ALA A 56 -29.90 -0.78 -8.60
C ALA A 56 -29.73 -1.98 -7.64
N ALA A 57 -28.78 -1.94 -6.73
CA ALA A 57 -28.44 -3.03 -5.78
C ALA A 57 -29.59 -3.40 -4.80
N ARG A 58 -30.71 -2.69 -4.83
CA ARG A 58 -31.95 -3.03 -4.06
C ARG A 58 -32.64 -4.30 -4.56
N SER A 59 -32.30 -4.81 -5.74
CA SER A 59 -32.96 -5.95 -6.37
C SER A 59 -32.18 -7.28 -6.28
N GLU A 60 -30.92 -7.29 -5.83
CA GLU A 60 -30.16 -8.52 -5.69
C GLU A 60 -30.40 -9.19 -4.33
N GLN A 61 -30.50 -10.53 -4.33
CA GLN A 61 -30.73 -11.37 -3.13
C GLN A 61 -29.43 -11.50 -2.31
N LEU A 62 -28.90 -10.37 -1.79
CA LEU A 62 -27.78 -10.37 -0.87
C LEU A 62 -28.27 -10.39 0.58
N HIS A 63 -27.62 -11.20 1.44
CA HIS A 63 -27.84 -11.12 2.88
C HIS A 63 -27.47 -9.74 3.41
N GLY A 64 -28.15 -9.28 4.49
CA GLY A 64 -27.99 -7.92 5.03
C GLY A 64 -26.53 -7.50 5.27
N ALA A 65 -25.67 -8.40 5.79
CA ALA A 65 -24.24 -8.13 6.01
C ALA A 65 -23.45 -7.98 4.69
N GLN A 66 -23.78 -8.78 3.67
CA GLN A 66 -23.13 -8.69 2.35
C GLN A 66 -23.52 -7.41 1.62
N ARG A 67 -24.80 -7.00 1.71
CA ARG A 67 -25.26 -5.72 1.17
C ARG A 67 -24.57 -4.54 1.85
N SER A 68 -24.43 -4.60 3.16
CA SER A 68 -23.70 -3.58 3.94
C SER A 68 -22.26 -3.40 3.47
N LEU A 69 -21.53 -4.49 3.21
CA LEU A 69 -20.15 -4.44 2.72
C LEU A 69 -20.05 -3.91 1.28
N LEU A 70 -21.05 -4.20 0.45
CA LEU A 70 -21.11 -3.66 -0.92
C LEU A 70 -21.33 -2.15 -0.90
N ASP A 71 -22.29 -1.66 -0.11
CA ASP A 71 -22.58 -0.24 0.04
C ASP A 71 -21.34 0.54 0.54
N GLU A 72 -20.62 0.01 1.56
CA GLU A 72 -19.36 0.57 2.04
C GLU A 72 -18.33 0.73 0.92
N THR A 73 -18.21 -0.29 0.07
CA THR A 73 -17.25 -0.29 -1.02
C THR A 73 -17.58 0.74 -2.08
N ILE A 74 -18.85 0.82 -2.49
CA ILE A 74 -19.32 1.78 -3.48
C ILE A 74 -19.10 3.21 -2.98
N ASP A 75 -19.39 3.49 -1.71
CA ASP A 75 -19.20 4.81 -1.11
C ASP A 75 -17.70 5.20 -1.07
N ALA A 76 -16.82 4.26 -0.70
CA ALA A 76 -15.39 4.48 -0.73
C ALA A 76 -14.84 4.70 -2.16
N ASP A 77 -15.36 3.98 -3.14
CA ASP A 77 -14.96 4.14 -4.54
C ASP A 77 -15.45 5.45 -5.15
N LEU A 78 -16.67 5.88 -4.83
CA LEU A 78 -17.19 7.17 -5.26
C LEU A 78 -16.38 8.33 -4.69
N GLU A 79 -15.98 8.28 -3.42
CA GLU A 79 -15.16 9.30 -2.79
C GLU A 79 -13.72 9.29 -3.36
N ALA A 80 -13.15 8.11 -3.60
CA ALA A 80 -11.84 8.01 -4.24
C ALA A 80 -11.85 8.66 -5.62
N ILE A 81 -12.87 8.39 -6.46
CA ILE A 81 -13.01 9.00 -7.78
C ILE A 81 -13.20 10.52 -7.67
N ALA A 82 -14.02 10.99 -6.73
CA ALA A 82 -14.22 12.42 -6.50
C ALA A 82 -12.90 13.11 -6.10
N THR A 83 -12.11 12.47 -5.23
CA THR A 83 -10.79 12.96 -4.80
C THR A 83 -9.80 12.99 -5.98
N GLU A 84 -9.74 11.95 -6.81
CA GLU A 84 -8.91 11.94 -8.02
C GLU A 84 -9.31 13.04 -9.00
N LEU A 85 -10.61 13.22 -9.26
CA LEU A 85 -11.12 14.28 -10.13
C LEU A 85 -10.77 15.67 -9.61
N ALA A 86 -10.83 15.89 -8.30
CA ALA A 86 -10.43 17.16 -7.69
C ALA A 86 -8.94 17.47 -7.87
N THR A 87 -8.07 16.46 -7.91
CA THR A 87 -6.62 16.66 -8.16
C THR A 87 -6.30 16.91 -9.63
N LEU A 88 -7.11 16.39 -10.57
CA LEU A 88 -6.90 16.54 -12.02
C LEU A 88 -7.47 17.84 -12.57
N ARG A 89 -8.51 18.40 -11.95
CA ARG A 89 -9.13 19.66 -12.33
C ARG A 89 -8.37 20.84 -11.73
N ALA A 90 -8.10 21.86 -12.53
CA ALA A 90 -7.61 23.14 -11.99
C ALA A 90 -8.66 23.70 -11.02
N PRO A 91 -8.26 24.48 -9.98
CA PRO A 91 -9.19 25.08 -9.04
C PRO A 91 -10.17 25.99 -9.81
N GLU A 92 -11.40 25.51 -9.97
CA GLU A 92 -12.48 26.30 -10.55
C GLU A 92 -12.78 27.48 -9.61
N ARG A 93 -12.91 28.69 -10.21
CA ARG A 93 -13.48 29.84 -9.53
C ARG A 93 -14.81 29.44 -8.91
N THR A 94 -14.92 29.61 -7.61
CA THR A 94 -16.07 29.26 -6.78
C THR A 94 -17.38 29.73 -7.38
N LEU A 95 -18.17 28.79 -7.89
CA LEU A 95 -19.60 28.96 -8.08
C LEU A 95 -20.28 29.02 -6.70
N PRO A 96 -21.40 29.79 -6.54
CA PRO A 96 -22.07 29.92 -5.25
C PRO A 96 -22.44 28.55 -4.69
N ALA A 97 -22.11 28.33 -3.41
CA ALA A 97 -22.29 27.08 -2.70
C ALA A 97 -23.76 26.61 -2.79
N LYS A 98 -23.99 25.40 -3.32
CA LYS A 98 -25.24 24.69 -3.09
C LYS A 98 -25.42 24.51 -1.59
N ASP A 99 -26.63 24.72 -1.09
CA ASP A 99 -27.01 24.45 0.30
C ASP A 99 -26.52 23.07 0.73
N GLN A 100 -25.40 23.05 1.48
CA GLN A 100 -24.91 21.83 2.11
C GLN A 100 -25.74 21.59 3.38
N PRO A 101 -26.17 20.35 3.66
CA PRO A 101 -26.86 20.05 4.90
C PRO A 101 -25.98 20.50 6.08
N LYS A 102 -26.57 21.29 7.01
CA LYS A 102 -25.89 21.78 8.20
C LYS A 102 -25.36 20.58 9.01
N ARG A 103 -24.07 20.60 9.35
CA ARG A 103 -23.46 19.58 10.20
C ARG A 103 -24.14 19.57 11.56
N SER A 104 -24.50 18.39 12.06
CA SER A 104 -24.95 18.27 13.45
C SER A 104 -23.80 18.62 14.40
N PRO A 105 -24.07 19.35 15.50
CA PRO A 105 -23.06 19.65 16.49
C PRO A 105 -22.47 18.38 17.09
N LEU A 106 -21.19 18.42 17.43
CA LEU A 106 -20.53 17.31 18.11
C LEU A 106 -21.09 17.12 19.51
N PRO A 107 -21.21 15.85 20.03
CA PRO A 107 -21.78 15.59 21.35
C PRO A 107 -21.10 16.40 22.46
N ALA A 108 -21.90 17.06 23.32
CA ALA A 108 -21.38 17.97 24.32
C ALA A 108 -20.60 17.27 25.45
N HIS A 109 -20.86 15.97 25.67
CA HIS A 109 -20.21 15.18 26.73
C HIS A 109 -18.78 14.75 26.42
N LEU A 110 -18.35 14.86 25.15
CA LEU A 110 -16.97 14.49 24.78
C LEU A 110 -15.96 15.51 25.31
N PRO A 111 -14.79 15.08 25.78
CA PRO A 111 -13.72 15.99 26.17
C PRO A 111 -13.27 16.85 24.98
N ARG A 112 -12.97 18.11 25.24
CA ARG A 112 -12.48 19.06 24.24
C ARG A 112 -11.07 19.48 24.56
N VAL A 113 -10.19 19.29 23.60
CA VAL A 113 -8.80 19.77 23.66
C VAL A 113 -8.70 21.00 22.78
N GLU A 114 -8.30 22.13 23.36
CA GLU A 114 -8.13 23.39 22.62
C GLU A 114 -6.76 23.41 21.94
N VAL A 115 -6.76 23.63 20.64
CA VAL A 115 -5.56 23.87 19.83
C VAL A 115 -5.62 25.29 19.31
N ARG A 116 -4.74 26.14 19.82
CA ARG A 116 -4.71 27.57 19.48
C ARG A 116 -3.70 27.82 18.38
N HIS A 117 -4.14 28.46 17.30
CA HIS A 117 -3.30 28.90 16.19
C HIS A 117 -3.20 30.42 16.24
N GLU A 118 -2.01 30.90 16.50
CA GLU A 118 -1.72 32.32 16.52
C GLU A 118 -0.74 32.69 15.39
N PRO A 119 -0.80 33.90 14.82
CA PRO A 119 0.17 34.35 13.83
C PRO A 119 1.58 34.42 14.42
N GLU A 120 2.60 34.06 13.63
CA GLU A 120 4.01 34.10 14.04
C GLU A 120 4.47 35.56 14.43
N GLN A 121 3.86 36.54 13.80
CA GLN A 121 4.16 37.94 14.08
C GLN A 121 2.87 38.76 14.29
N THR A 122 2.81 39.44 15.42
CA THR A 122 1.71 40.36 15.77
C THR A 122 2.12 41.82 15.66
N ILE A 123 3.22 42.14 14.97
CA ILE A 123 3.68 43.48 14.64
C ILE A 123 3.32 43.77 13.18
N CYS A 124 2.57 44.85 12.94
CA CYS A 124 2.24 45.28 11.59
C CYS A 124 3.48 45.84 10.86
N SER A 125 3.46 45.85 9.53
CA SER A 125 4.51 46.45 8.69
C SER A 125 4.74 47.94 8.97
N CYS A 126 3.76 48.64 9.61
CA CYS A 126 3.91 50.01 10.10
C CYS A 126 4.60 50.10 11.47
N GLY A 127 5.10 48.99 12.05
CA GLY A 127 5.77 48.96 13.36
C GLY A 127 4.85 48.94 14.60
N CYS A 128 3.52 48.92 14.41
CA CYS A 128 2.57 48.93 15.52
C CYS A 128 2.19 47.51 15.96
N ALA A 129 2.01 47.30 17.28
CA ALA A 129 1.45 46.06 17.81
C ALA A 129 -0.03 45.95 17.38
N MET A 130 -0.41 44.78 16.89
CA MET A 130 -1.77 44.48 16.48
C MET A 130 -2.60 44.03 17.68
N LYS A 131 -3.89 44.35 17.66
CA LYS A 131 -4.83 43.94 18.70
C LYS A 131 -5.65 42.74 18.20
N ARG A 132 -5.84 41.74 19.06
CA ARG A 132 -6.75 40.62 18.80
C ARG A 132 -8.18 41.13 18.76
N ILE A 133 -8.87 40.91 17.64
CA ILE A 133 -10.24 41.43 17.41
C ILE A 133 -11.30 40.33 17.39
N GLY A 134 -10.88 39.06 17.40
CA GLY A 134 -11.78 37.90 17.40
C GLY A 134 -11.04 36.60 17.19
N GLU A 135 -11.80 35.55 17.06
CA GLU A 135 -11.32 34.21 16.78
C GLU A 135 -12.31 33.43 15.91
N ASP A 136 -11.80 32.53 15.03
CA ASP A 136 -12.61 31.55 14.39
C ASP A 136 -12.39 30.19 15.10
N VAL A 137 -13.48 29.52 15.45
CA VAL A 137 -13.46 28.28 16.17
C VAL A 137 -14.01 27.20 15.26
N SER A 138 -13.26 26.10 15.08
CA SER A 138 -13.71 24.88 14.42
C SER A 138 -13.47 23.67 15.32
N GLU A 139 -14.41 22.73 15.31
CA GLU A 139 -14.29 21.51 16.09
C GLU A 139 -14.07 20.32 15.17
N LYS A 140 -13.18 19.41 15.59
CA LYS A 140 -12.86 18.16 14.92
C LYS A 140 -12.91 17.00 15.87
N LEU A 141 -13.27 15.83 15.35
CA LEU A 141 -13.30 14.60 16.13
C LEU A 141 -11.96 13.89 16.03
N ASP A 142 -11.33 13.67 17.17
CA ASP A 142 -10.11 12.86 17.28
C ASP A 142 -10.38 11.55 18.00
N TYR A 143 -9.54 10.55 17.74
CA TYR A 143 -9.58 9.26 18.40
C TYR A 143 -8.17 8.87 18.85
N ILE A 144 -8.01 8.79 20.16
CA ILE A 144 -6.89 8.10 20.80
C ILE A 144 -7.40 6.71 21.13
N PRO A 145 -6.67 5.60 20.85
CA PRO A 145 -7.17 4.25 21.13
C PRO A 145 -7.81 4.12 22.52
N GLY A 146 -9.11 3.84 22.53
CA GLY A 146 -9.93 3.75 23.75
C GLY A 146 -10.60 5.06 24.21
N VAL A 147 -10.28 6.22 23.63
CA VAL A 147 -10.88 7.53 24.01
C VAL A 147 -11.28 8.30 22.76
N VAL A 148 -12.55 8.71 22.71
CA VAL A 148 -13.02 9.67 21.69
C VAL A 148 -12.99 11.06 22.28
N GLN A 149 -12.32 12.01 21.61
CA GLN A 149 -12.21 13.40 22.04
C GLN A 149 -12.51 14.35 20.89
N VAL A 150 -12.76 15.61 21.22
CA VAL A 150 -12.94 16.68 20.23
C VAL A 150 -11.75 17.62 20.31
N GLU A 151 -11.03 17.78 19.20
CA GLU A 151 -10.04 18.85 19.05
C GLU A 151 -10.76 20.13 18.60
N ARG A 152 -10.63 21.16 19.41
CA ARG A 152 -11.21 22.48 19.13
C ARG A 152 -10.13 23.42 18.63
N HIS A 153 -10.09 23.64 17.32
CA HIS A 153 -9.12 24.51 16.69
C HIS A 153 -9.60 25.97 16.78
N ILE A 154 -8.80 26.82 17.41
CA ILE A 154 -9.10 28.24 17.64
C ILE A 154 -8.07 29.09 16.89
N CYS A 155 -8.50 29.80 15.86
CA CYS A 155 -7.66 30.68 15.06
C CYS A 155 -7.96 32.17 15.43
N GLY A 156 -7.06 32.79 16.19
CA GLY A 156 -7.19 34.18 16.60
C GLY A 156 -7.13 35.13 15.40
N LYS A 157 -8.00 36.17 15.43
CA LYS A 157 -7.99 37.28 14.47
C LYS A 157 -7.35 38.50 15.09
N TRP A 158 -6.36 39.05 14.42
CA TRP A 158 -5.58 40.19 14.88
C TRP A 158 -5.70 41.36 13.92
N ALA A 159 -5.94 42.56 14.44
CA ALA A 159 -6.01 43.77 13.63
C ALA A 159 -5.07 44.87 14.15
N CYS A 160 -4.48 45.61 13.23
CA CYS A 160 -3.73 46.79 13.52
C CYS A 160 -4.69 48.01 13.67
N ALA A 161 -4.71 48.65 14.83
CA ALA A 161 -5.56 49.80 15.06
C ALA A 161 -5.22 51.01 14.18
N LYS A 162 -3.96 51.11 13.68
CA LYS A 162 -3.49 52.25 12.89
C LYS A 162 -3.73 52.08 11.39
N CYS A 163 -3.36 50.93 10.82
CA CYS A 163 -3.46 50.67 9.37
C CYS A 163 -4.57 49.70 8.98
N GLN A 164 -5.35 49.19 9.95
CA GLN A 164 -6.47 48.25 9.76
C GLN A 164 -6.10 46.94 9.07
N THR A 165 -4.81 46.61 8.95
CA THR A 165 -4.36 45.33 8.42
C THR A 165 -4.83 44.21 9.33
N LEU A 166 -5.42 43.16 8.74
CA LEU A 166 -5.96 42.00 9.42
C LEU A 166 -5.08 40.80 9.15
N ILE A 167 -4.69 40.07 10.19
CA ILE A 167 -3.98 38.80 10.10
C ILE A 167 -4.68 37.73 10.90
N GLN A 168 -4.64 36.47 10.39
CA GLN A 168 -5.17 35.31 11.07
C GLN A 168 -4.24 34.14 10.76
N ALA A 169 -3.99 33.25 11.73
CA ALA A 169 -3.26 32.04 11.49
C ALA A 169 -4.03 31.15 10.51
N PRO A 170 -3.37 30.57 9.47
CA PRO A 170 -4.04 29.65 8.58
C PRO A 170 -4.44 28.37 9.33
N VAL A 171 -5.56 27.79 8.94
CA VAL A 171 -5.93 26.45 9.41
C VAL A 171 -4.93 25.45 8.81
N PRO A 172 -4.35 24.54 9.62
CA PRO A 172 -3.44 23.53 9.10
C PRO A 172 -4.04 22.71 7.96
N ALA A 173 -3.25 22.43 6.93
CA ALA A 173 -3.66 21.58 5.82
C ALA A 173 -4.02 20.18 6.32
N GLN A 174 -5.00 19.54 5.69
CA GLN A 174 -5.53 18.27 6.11
C GLN A 174 -5.73 17.34 4.91
N VAL A 175 -5.67 16.02 5.16
CA VAL A 175 -5.91 15.00 4.13
C VAL A 175 -7.31 15.14 3.52
N ILE A 176 -8.29 15.46 4.36
CA ILE A 176 -9.66 15.73 3.94
C ILE A 176 -9.96 17.20 4.28
N ASP A 177 -9.99 18.04 3.26
CA ASP A 177 -10.24 19.48 3.42
C ASP A 177 -11.60 19.73 4.12
N LYS A 178 -11.58 20.60 5.14
CA LYS A 178 -12.77 20.90 5.95
C LYS A 178 -13.42 19.65 6.54
N GLY A 179 -12.67 18.56 6.65
CA GLY A 179 -13.12 17.29 7.21
C GLY A 179 -13.40 17.38 8.71
N LEU A 180 -14.27 16.49 9.19
CA LEU A 180 -14.52 16.31 10.61
C LEU A 180 -13.38 15.55 11.32
N PRO A 181 -12.78 14.49 10.70
CA PRO A 181 -11.81 13.65 11.39
C PRO A 181 -10.44 14.33 11.46
N THR A 182 -9.73 14.10 12.56
CA THR A 182 -8.29 14.34 12.65
C THR A 182 -7.53 13.24 11.93
N ALA A 183 -6.22 13.42 11.72
CA ALA A 183 -5.35 12.37 11.22
C ALA A 183 -5.34 11.13 12.14
N GLY A 184 -5.47 11.32 13.45
CA GLY A 184 -5.56 10.23 14.43
C GLY A 184 -6.82 9.38 14.23
N LEU A 185 -7.98 10.00 14.06
CA LEU A 185 -9.21 9.25 13.78
C LEU A 185 -9.15 8.53 12.44
N LEU A 186 -8.60 9.16 11.39
CA LEU A 186 -8.40 8.52 10.09
C LEU A 186 -7.46 7.31 10.20
N ALA A 187 -6.32 7.47 10.87
CA ALA A 187 -5.37 6.37 11.11
C ALA A 187 -6.02 5.21 11.84
N GLN A 188 -6.83 5.48 12.87
CA GLN A 188 -7.57 4.44 13.60
C GLN A 188 -8.53 3.67 12.70
N VAL A 189 -9.31 4.37 11.86
CA VAL A 189 -10.24 3.71 10.93
C VAL A 189 -9.49 2.82 9.94
N LEU A 190 -8.35 3.28 9.42
CA LEU A 190 -7.53 2.51 8.48
C LEU A 190 -6.87 1.30 9.15
N VAL A 191 -6.29 1.46 10.33
CA VAL A 191 -5.65 0.36 11.08
C VAL A 191 -6.69 -0.69 11.46
N ALA A 192 -7.81 -0.28 12.05
CA ALA A 192 -8.89 -1.20 12.41
C ALA A 192 -9.40 -1.98 11.19
N LYS A 193 -9.52 -1.32 10.02
CA LYS A 193 -9.99 -1.98 8.79
C LYS A 193 -8.95 -2.91 8.17
N TYR A 194 -7.69 -2.51 8.05
CA TYR A 194 -6.69 -3.17 7.22
C TYR A 194 -5.61 -3.92 8.00
N ALA A 195 -5.43 -3.62 9.29
CA ALA A 195 -4.54 -4.36 10.19
C ALA A 195 -5.30 -5.35 11.06
N ASP A 196 -6.48 -4.92 11.59
CA ASP A 196 -7.30 -5.71 12.51
C ASP A 196 -8.49 -6.38 11.80
N HIS A 197 -8.60 -6.17 10.50
CA HIS A 197 -9.63 -6.76 9.62
C HIS A 197 -11.07 -6.49 10.07
N GLN A 198 -11.33 -5.33 10.71
CA GLN A 198 -12.66 -4.93 11.15
C GLN A 198 -13.43 -4.22 10.04
N PRO A 199 -14.53 -4.79 9.50
CA PRO A 199 -15.40 -4.09 8.56
C PRO A 199 -15.97 -2.80 9.17
N LEU A 200 -16.28 -1.81 8.31
CA LEU A 200 -16.74 -0.50 8.78
C LEU A 200 -18.05 -0.57 9.57
N TYR A 201 -18.93 -1.51 9.27
CA TYR A 201 -20.17 -1.70 10.05
C TYR A 201 -19.90 -2.09 11.51
N ARG A 202 -18.79 -2.83 11.79
CA ARG A 202 -18.38 -3.12 13.17
C ARG A 202 -17.79 -1.90 13.84
N GLN A 203 -17.01 -1.11 13.10
CA GLN A 203 -16.45 0.15 13.61
C GLN A 203 -17.56 1.17 13.92
N GLU A 204 -18.58 1.28 13.06
CA GLU A 204 -19.79 2.09 13.31
C GLU A 204 -20.39 1.77 14.69
N GLY A 205 -20.66 0.47 14.96
CA GLY A 205 -21.17 0.06 16.27
C GLY A 205 -20.20 0.25 17.44
N ILE A 206 -18.88 0.23 17.21
CA ILE A 206 -17.88 0.54 18.24
C ILE A 206 -17.94 2.02 18.60
N PHE A 207 -17.95 2.92 17.61
CA PHE A 207 -18.07 4.36 17.83
C PHE A 207 -19.40 4.75 18.48
N GLU A 208 -20.51 4.10 18.08
CA GLU A 208 -21.83 4.33 18.68
C GLU A 208 -21.83 3.99 20.18
N ARG A 209 -21.22 2.85 20.59
CA ARG A 209 -21.05 2.50 22.01
C ARG A 209 -20.12 3.47 22.76
N ALA A 210 -19.19 4.12 22.07
CA ALA A 210 -18.36 5.18 22.62
C ALA A 210 -19.06 6.55 22.65
N GLY A 211 -20.35 6.62 22.30
CA GLY A 211 -21.17 7.84 22.34
C GLY A 211 -21.08 8.71 21.12
N VAL A 212 -20.53 8.23 20.00
CA VAL A 212 -20.40 8.99 18.75
C VAL A 212 -20.96 8.22 17.58
N ALA A 213 -22.06 8.72 17.01
CA ALA A 213 -22.66 8.14 15.81
C ALA A 213 -21.90 8.62 14.55
N ILE A 214 -21.12 7.74 13.94
CA ILE A 214 -20.45 7.98 12.65
C ILE A 214 -21.00 6.96 11.65
N PRO A 215 -21.81 7.39 10.68
CA PRO A 215 -22.36 6.48 9.68
C PRO A 215 -21.24 5.76 8.90
N ARG A 216 -21.44 4.48 8.61
CA ARG A 216 -20.46 3.69 7.82
C ARG A 216 -20.18 4.29 6.44
N SER A 217 -21.14 4.99 5.82
CA SER A 217 -20.93 5.72 4.57
C SER A 217 -19.88 6.83 4.73
N THR A 218 -19.88 7.53 5.87
CA THR A 218 -18.88 8.54 6.21
C THR A 218 -17.51 7.88 6.43
N LEU A 219 -17.44 6.76 7.16
CA LEU A 219 -16.21 6.00 7.33
C LEU A 219 -15.67 5.51 5.98
N ALA A 220 -16.55 5.05 5.09
CA ALA A 220 -16.18 4.60 3.75
C ALA A 220 -15.62 5.75 2.89
N GLN A 221 -16.22 6.93 2.94
CA GLN A 221 -15.70 8.14 2.28
C GLN A 221 -14.29 8.50 2.78
N TRP A 222 -14.06 8.46 4.09
CA TRP A 222 -12.73 8.71 4.65
C TRP A 222 -11.69 7.71 4.16
N VAL A 223 -12.03 6.43 4.14
CA VAL A 223 -11.17 5.36 3.59
C VAL A 223 -10.89 5.61 2.10
N GLY A 224 -11.90 6.04 1.33
CA GLY A 224 -11.76 6.37 -0.09
C GLY A 224 -10.75 7.50 -0.31
N ALA A 225 -10.95 8.61 0.39
CA ALA A 225 -10.08 9.79 0.30
C ALA A 225 -8.64 9.49 0.74
N CYS A 226 -8.47 8.82 1.89
CA CYS A 226 -7.14 8.43 2.38
C CYS A 226 -6.41 7.52 1.38
N GLY A 227 -7.11 6.56 0.77
CA GLY A 227 -6.50 5.66 -0.21
C GLY A 227 -5.89 6.39 -1.40
N VAL A 228 -6.57 7.42 -1.91
CA VAL A 228 -6.04 8.26 -3.01
C VAL A 228 -4.84 9.08 -2.55
N ARG A 229 -4.92 9.69 -1.38
CA ARG A 229 -3.84 10.55 -0.85
C ARG A 229 -2.58 9.76 -0.48
N LEU A 230 -2.72 8.51 -0.05
CA LEU A 230 -1.60 7.64 0.30
C LEU A 230 -0.94 6.96 -0.93
N GLN A 231 -1.61 6.95 -2.09
CA GLN A 231 -1.09 6.25 -3.27
C GLN A 231 0.32 6.71 -3.70
N PRO A 232 0.66 8.01 -3.76
CA PRO A 232 2.01 8.45 -4.12
C PRO A 232 3.11 7.90 -3.18
N LEU A 233 2.78 7.69 -1.89
CA LEU A 233 3.71 7.10 -0.94
C LEU A 233 3.91 5.60 -1.20
N VAL A 234 2.85 4.90 -1.60
CA VAL A 234 2.92 3.48 -2.00
C VAL A 234 3.70 3.31 -3.29
N ASP A 235 3.53 4.22 -4.25
CA ASP A 235 4.30 4.21 -5.50
C ASP A 235 5.79 4.44 -5.24
N ALA A 236 6.14 5.34 -4.32
CA ALA A 236 7.51 5.55 -3.86
C ALA A 236 8.07 4.31 -3.14
N LEU A 237 7.27 3.66 -2.27
CA LEU A 237 7.66 2.41 -1.60
C LEU A 237 7.93 1.28 -2.62
N ARG A 238 7.10 1.17 -3.66
CA ARG A 238 7.35 0.25 -4.77
C ARG A 238 8.65 0.59 -5.48
N GLY A 239 8.92 1.86 -5.77
CA GLY A 239 10.18 2.31 -6.37
C GLY A 239 11.38 1.84 -5.56
N THR A 240 11.39 2.09 -4.26
CA THR A 240 12.44 1.65 -3.35
C THR A 240 12.58 0.11 -3.32
N LEU A 241 11.47 -0.62 -3.30
CA LEU A 241 11.51 -2.08 -3.35
C LEU A 241 12.19 -2.61 -4.62
N LEU A 242 11.92 -1.99 -5.77
CA LEU A 242 12.48 -2.38 -7.07
C LEU A 242 13.97 -1.96 -7.25
N GLU A 243 14.56 -1.22 -6.33
CA GLU A 243 16.01 -1.00 -6.27
C GLU A 243 16.74 -2.22 -5.69
N GLY A 244 16.03 -3.11 -5.00
CA GLY A 244 16.58 -4.34 -4.42
C GLY A 244 17.03 -5.35 -5.47
N ALA A 245 18.17 -5.99 -5.24
CA ALA A 245 18.73 -7.01 -6.12
C ALA A 245 18.01 -8.37 -6.02
N VAL A 246 17.35 -8.63 -4.89
CA VAL A 246 16.62 -9.87 -4.60
C VAL A 246 15.24 -9.53 -4.07
N LEU A 247 14.20 -10.10 -4.65
CA LEU A 247 12.83 -9.94 -4.19
C LEU A 247 12.16 -11.29 -3.98
N HIS A 248 11.27 -11.33 -3.02
CA HIS A 248 10.28 -12.41 -2.90
C HIS A 248 9.00 -12.05 -3.64
N ALA A 249 8.35 -13.03 -4.24
CA ALA A 249 6.99 -12.90 -4.76
C ALA A 249 6.12 -14.10 -4.40
N ASP A 250 4.86 -13.83 -4.08
CA ASP A 250 3.83 -14.83 -3.82
C ASP A 250 2.44 -14.20 -4.01
N GLU A 251 1.38 -14.99 -4.14
CA GLU A 251 0.02 -14.49 -4.27
C GLU A 251 -1.01 -15.33 -3.51
N THR A 252 -2.12 -14.67 -3.11
CA THR A 252 -3.24 -15.34 -2.45
C THR A 252 -4.56 -14.98 -3.11
N PRO A 253 -5.50 -15.94 -3.27
CA PRO A 253 -6.80 -15.65 -3.85
C PRO A 253 -7.67 -14.86 -2.86
N VAL A 254 -8.41 -13.89 -3.40
CA VAL A 254 -9.40 -13.09 -2.69
C VAL A 254 -10.68 -13.06 -3.52
N ALA A 255 -11.84 -13.24 -2.87
CA ALA A 255 -13.10 -13.03 -3.54
C ALA A 255 -13.31 -11.55 -3.87
N MET A 256 -13.81 -11.24 -5.07
CA MET A 256 -14.17 -9.88 -5.49
C MET A 256 -15.59 -9.88 -6.03
N LEU A 257 -16.37 -8.86 -5.73
CA LEU A 257 -17.69 -8.70 -6.34
C LEU A 257 -17.55 -8.29 -7.81
N LYS A 258 -18.35 -8.93 -8.64
CA LYS A 258 -18.54 -8.56 -10.04
C LYS A 258 -20.04 -8.46 -10.29
N PRO A 259 -20.61 -7.25 -10.16
CA PRO A 259 -22.04 -7.04 -10.32
C PRO A 259 -22.56 -7.61 -11.62
N GLY A 260 -23.76 -8.21 -11.59
CA GLY A 260 -24.37 -8.89 -12.73
C GLY A 260 -24.07 -10.38 -12.88
N ASN A 261 -23.09 -10.94 -12.12
CA ASN A 261 -22.71 -12.36 -12.24
C ASN A 261 -23.38 -13.28 -11.18
N GLY A 262 -24.10 -12.75 -10.21
CA GLY A 262 -24.75 -13.50 -9.13
C GLY A 262 -23.79 -14.25 -8.19
N LYS A 263 -22.46 -14.17 -8.43
CA LYS A 263 -21.41 -14.81 -7.62
C LYS A 263 -20.14 -13.96 -7.61
N THR A 264 -19.31 -14.16 -6.58
CA THR A 264 -18.01 -13.52 -6.51
C THR A 264 -17.04 -14.05 -7.57
N HIS A 265 -16.16 -13.19 -8.04
CA HIS A 265 -15.04 -13.51 -8.92
C HIS A 265 -13.78 -13.79 -8.08
N ARG A 266 -12.94 -14.72 -8.50
CA ARG A 266 -11.65 -14.99 -7.86
C ARG A 266 -10.60 -14.01 -8.37
N ALA A 267 -10.30 -13.01 -7.55
CA ALA A 267 -9.20 -12.07 -7.72
C ALA A 267 -7.99 -12.51 -6.88
N TYR A 268 -6.87 -11.80 -6.96
CA TYR A 268 -5.63 -12.12 -6.26
C TYR A 268 -4.97 -10.89 -5.66
N ILE A 269 -4.41 -11.05 -4.47
CA ILE A 269 -3.41 -10.14 -3.92
C ILE A 269 -2.04 -10.76 -4.17
N TRP A 270 -1.23 -10.04 -4.89
CA TRP A 270 0.19 -10.30 -5.12
C TRP A 270 1.00 -9.60 -4.05
N SER A 271 2.01 -10.25 -3.52
CA SER A 271 2.92 -9.71 -2.53
C SER A 271 4.33 -9.73 -3.07
N TYR A 272 4.99 -8.59 -3.02
CA TYR A 272 6.40 -8.44 -3.34
C TYR A 272 7.11 -7.89 -2.11
N SER A 273 8.21 -8.52 -1.70
CA SER A 273 8.90 -8.15 -0.47
C SER A 273 10.42 -8.17 -0.68
N SER A 274 11.11 -7.24 -0.02
CA SER A 274 12.54 -7.39 0.23
C SER A 274 12.82 -8.68 1.00
N THR A 275 14.06 -9.13 1.00
CA THR A 275 14.46 -10.30 1.78
C THR A 275 14.67 -9.97 3.25
N GLN A 276 14.78 -10.98 4.08
CA GLN A 276 15.15 -10.82 5.49
C GLN A 276 16.60 -10.33 5.69
N PHE A 277 17.40 -10.31 4.63
CA PHE A 277 18.81 -9.89 4.64
C PHE A 277 19.01 -8.46 4.15
N ASP A 278 17.96 -7.82 3.63
CA ASP A 278 18.02 -6.47 3.12
C ASP A 278 18.00 -5.43 4.25
N SER A 279 18.73 -4.35 4.05
CA SER A 279 18.77 -3.21 4.98
C SER A 279 17.49 -2.38 4.96
N VAL A 280 16.65 -2.52 3.94
CA VAL A 280 15.38 -1.81 3.76
C VAL A 280 14.23 -2.81 3.77
N PRO A 281 13.67 -3.14 4.95
CA PRO A 281 12.54 -4.04 5.05
C PRO A 281 11.28 -3.40 4.45
N ALA A 282 10.77 -3.97 3.37
CA ALA A 282 9.59 -3.48 2.68
C ALA A 282 8.73 -4.61 2.12
N VAL A 283 7.43 -4.40 2.09
CA VAL A 283 6.48 -5.25 1.37
C VAL A 283 5.46 -4.38 0.63
N VAL A 284 5.21 -4.72 -0.61
CA VAL A 284 4.18 -4.07 -1.43
C VAL A 284 3.20 -5.13 -1.91
N TYR A 285 1.92 -4.86 -1.68
CA TYR A 285 0.84 -5.67 -2.21
C TYR A 285 0.26 -5.02 -3.47
N ASP A 286 -0.05 -5.84 -4.46
CA ASP A 286 -0.81 -5.44 -5.64
C ASP A 286 -2.09 -6.28 -5.74
N PHE A 287 -3.20 -5.67 -6.15
CA PHE A 287 -4.48 -6.36 -6.30
C PHE A 287 -4.85 -6.45 -7.78
N ALA A 288 -5.08 -7.68 -8.24
CA ALA A 288 -5.39 -7.97 -9.62
C ALA A 288 -6.65 -8.84 -9.77
N GLU A 289 -7.38 -8.67 -10.86
CA GLU A 289 -8.61 -9.42 -11.15
C GLU A 289 -8.34 -10.91 -11.39
N SER A 290 -7.11 -11.31 -11.67
CA SER A 290 -6.78 -12.70 -12.05
C SER A 290 -5.37 -13.09 -11.60
N ARG A 291 -5.05 -14.38 -11.76
CA ARG A 291 -3.70 -14.92 -11.57
C ARG A 291 -2.88 -14.88 -12.87
N ALA A 292 -3.19 -13.99 -13.81
CA ALA A 292 -2.51 -13.95 -15.10
C ALA A 292 -1.06 -13.46 -14.98
N ALA A 293 -0.15 -14.01 -15.79
CA ALA A 293 1.27 -13.64 -15.86
C ALA A 293 1.52 -12.15 -16.18
N ALA A 294 0.53 -11.47 -16.75
CA ALA A 294 0.60 -10.04 -17.06
C ALA A 294 0.79 -9.18 -15.79
N HIS A 295 0.21 -9.59 -14.65
CA HIS A 295 0.28 -8.82 -13.41
C HIS A 295 1.70 -8.76 -12.83
N PRO A 296 2.38 -9.88 -12.54
CA PRO A 296 3.77 -9.82 -12.07
C PRO A 296 4.71 -9.21 -13.13
N LYS A 297 4.44 -9.42 -14.43
CA LYS A 297 5.21 -8.76 -15.49
C LYS A 297 5.10 -7.24 -15.44
N GLN A 298 3.90 -6.71 -15.24
CA GLN A 298 3.66 -5.26 -15.10
C GLN A 298 4.27 -4.70 -13.82
N PHE A 299 4.16 -5.42 -12.71
CA PHE A 299 4.73 -4.96 -11.44
C PHE A 299 6.25 -4.88 -11.48
N LEU A 300 6.90 -5.88 -12.06
CA LEU A 300 8.36 -6.02 -12.15
C LEU A 300 8.94 -5.45 -13.46
N GLU A 301 8.18 -4.65 -14.19
CA GLU A 301 8.64 -4.03 -15.45
C GLU A 301 9.92 -3.21 -15.21
N GLY A 302 10.97 -3.49 -16.03
CA GLY A 302 12.28 -2.85 -15.91
C GLY A 302 13.19 -3.40 -14.81
N TRP A 303 12.72 -4.32 -13.97
CA TRP A 303 13.53 -4.96 -12.95
C TRP A 303 14.17 -6.27 -13.44
N SER A 304 15.45 -6.49 -13.14
CA SER A 304 16.26 -7.62 -13.65
C SER A 304 17.00 -8.39 -12.55
N GLY A 305 16.52 -8.33 -11.31
CA GLY A 305 17.16 -8.99 -10.17
C GLY A 305 16.84 -10.50 -10.06
N LYS A 306 16.98 -11.04 -8.85
CA LYS A 306 16.72 -12.43 -8.50
C LYS A 306 15.39 -12.56 -7.76
N LEU A 307 14.46 -13.35 -8.31
CA LEU A 307 13.12 -13.52 -7.77
C LEU A 307 12.97 -14.84 -7.04
N VAL A 308 12.74 -14.77 -5.73
CA VAL A 308 12.42 -15.94 -4.90
C VAL A 308 10.92 -16.19 -4.97
N CYS A 309 10.53 -17.34 -5.53
CA CYS A 309 9.11 -17.67 -5.72
C CYS A 309 8.87 -19.18 -5.75
N ASP A 310 7.59 -19.55 -5.75
CA ASP A 310 7.15 -20.93 -6.01
C ASP A 310 7.27 -21.30 -7.51
N ASP A 311 6.71 -22.46 -7.90
CA ASP A 311 6.71 -22.94 -9.29
C ASP A 311 5.52 -22.41 -10.11
N TYR A 312 4.98 -21.25 -9.77
CA TYR A 312 3.87 -20.72 -10.55
C TYR A 312 4.31 -20.34 -11.97
N SER A 313 3.62 -20.90 -12.96
CA SER A 313 3.94 -20.74 -14.38
C SER A 313 3.90 -19.27 -14.88
N GLY A 314 3.18 -18.41 -14.16
CA GLY A 314 3.08 -16.98 -14.48
C GLY A 314 4.40 -16.21 -14.36
N TYR A 315 5.37 -16.71 -13.61
CA TYR A 315 6.70 -16.09 -13.51
C TYR A 315 7.66 -16.48 -14.64
N LYS A 316 7.39 -17.57 -15.39
CA LYS A 316 8.32 -18.10 -16.42
C LYS A 316 8.66 -17.08 -17.52
N GLY A 317 7.70 -16.21 -17.86
CA GLY A 317 7.94 -15.12 -18.81
C GLY A 317 8.94 -14.07 -18.33
N LEU A 318 9.05 -13.86 -17.01
CA LEU A 318 10.04 -12.97 -16.40
C LEU A 318 11.44 -13.55 -16.49
N PHE A 319 11.57 -14.87 -16.27
CA PHE A 319 12.85 -15.56 -16.35
C PHE A 319 13.40 -15.56 -17.78
N ALA A 320 12.52 -15.72 -18.77
CA ALA A 320 12.89 -15.57 -20.18
C ALA A 320 13.30 -14.12 -20.55
N ALA A 321 12.85 -13.12 -19.76
CA ALA A 321 13.16 -11.70 -19.95
C ALA A 321 14.39 -11.21 -19.14
N GLY A 322 15.11 -12.11 -18.43
CA GLY A 322 16.36 -11.79 -17.74
C GLY A 322 16.28 -11.76 -16.21
N VAL A 323 15.11 -11.94 -15.60
CA VAL A 323 15.00 -12.15 -14.16
C VAL A 323 15.54 -13.53 -13.80
N THR A 324 16.34 -13.61 -12.74
CA THR A 324 16.90 -14.90 -12.29
C THR A 324 15.93 -15.60 -11.33
N GLU A 325 15.55 -16.83 -11.66
CA GLU A 325 14.70 -17.65 -10.79
C GLU A 325 15.48 -18.13 -9.55
N VAL A 326 14.88 -17.98 -8.36
CA VAL A 326 15.33 -18.62 -7.11
C VAL A 326 14.17 -19.45 -6.57
N GLY A 327 14.37 -20.76 -6.50
CA GLY A 327 13.32 -21.70 -6.10
C GLY A 327 13.13 -21.75 -4.58
N CYS A 328 11.92 -22.08 -4.15
CA CYS A 328 11.58 -22.26 -2.74
C CYS A 328 11.83 -23.72 -2.32
N LEU A 329 12.83 -23.96 -1.48
CA LEU A 329 13.15 -25.31 -0.97
C LEU A 329 12.05 -25.85 -0.05
N ALA A 330 11.31 -24.98 0.64
CA ALA A 330 10.18 -25.41 1.48
C ALA A 330 9.07 -26.07 0.67
N HIS A 331 8.81 -25.63 -0.57
CA HIS A 331 7.84 -26.28 -1.46
C HIS A 331 8.29 -27.64 -1.93
N ALA A 332 9.58 -27.82 -2.24
CA ALA A 332 10.14 -29.14 -2.54
C ALA A 332 10.01 -30.08 -1.33
N ARG A 333 10.44 -29.62 -0.14
CA ARG A 333 10.35 -30.38 1.11
C ARG A 333 8.90 -30.77 1.45
N ARG A 334 7.93 -29.88 1.25
CA ARG A 334 6.50 -30.11 1.54
C ARG A 334 5.97 -31.33 0.80
N LYS A 335 6.37 -31.58 -0.45
CA LYS A 335 5.94 -32.74 -1.23
C LYS A 335 6.37 -34.08 -0.58
N PHE A 336 7.54 -34.12 0.02
CA PHE A 336 8.00 -35.29 0.79
C PHE A 336 7.32 -35.35 2.17
N SER A 337 7.10 -34.22 2.82
CA SER A 337 6.38 -34.14 4.09
C SER A 337 4.96 -34.70 3.97
N ASP A 338 4.24 -34.34 2.91
CA ASP A 338 2.89 -34.85 2.64
C ASP A 338 2.89 -36.40 2.45
N LEU A 339 3.90 -36.94 1.76
CA LEU A 339 4.06 -38.36 1.59
C LEU A 339 4.39 -39.12 2.89
N TRP A 340 5.20 -38.48 3.76
CA TRP A 340 5.51 -39.07 5.05
C TRP A 340 4.29 -39.01 5.99
N ILE A 341 3.60 -37.88 6.07
CA ILE A 341 2.42 -37.69 6.94
C ILE A 341 1.27 -38.63 6.51
N ASN A 342 0.97 -38.70 5.21
CA ASN A 342 -0.19 -39.43 4.71
C ASN A 342 0.04 -40.92 4.52
N HIS A 343 1.28 -41.33 4.25
CA HIS A 343 1.61 -42.71 3.85
C HIS A 343 2.74 -43.34 4.65
N GLN A 344 3.30 -42.65 5.65
CA GLN A 344 4.45 -43.11 6.45
C GLN A 344 5.61 -43.64 5.57
N SER A 345 5.87 -42.96 4.45
CA SER A 345 6.86 -43.36 3.47
C SER A 345 8.28 -43.26 4.01
N ALA A 346 8.95 -44.35 4.24
CA ALA A 346 10.36 -44.38 4.67
C ALA A 346 11.31 -43.69 3.67
N VAL A 347 10.99 -43.77 2.37
CA VAL A 347 11.73 -43.06 1.34
C VAL A 347 11.57 -41.54 1.49
N ALA A 348 10.35 -41.06 1.79
CA ALA A 348 10.13 -39.65 2.03
C ALA A 348 10.82 -39.17 3.31
N GLU A 349 10.87 -39.99 4.36
CA GLU A 349 11.56 -39.66 5.61
C GLU A 349 13.06 -39.41 5.39
N GLN A 350 13.73 -40.29 4.58
CA GLN A 350 15.14 -40.09 4.23
C GLN A 350 15.39 -38.76 3.53
N ALA A 351 14.53 -38.38 2.58
CA ALA A 351 14.62 -37.07 1.92
C ALA A 351 14.46 -35.92 2.94
N LEU A 352 13.49 -36.06 3.85
CA LEU A 352 13.24 -35.05 4.88
C LEU A 352 14.42 -34.84 5.82
N GLN A 353 15.18 -35.87 6.13
CA GLN A 353 16.43 -35.77 6.91
C GLN A 353 17.47 -34.91 6.18
N LEU A 354 17.65 -35.09 4.86
CA LEU A 354 18.58 -34.32 4.05
C LEU A 354 18.11 -32.83 3.92
N PHE A 355 16.82 -32.62 3.68
CA PHE A 355 16.26 -31.27 3.71
C PHE A 355 16.44 -30.63 5.08
N GLY A 356 16.21 -31.38 6.17
CA GLY A 356 16.40 -30.89 7.53
C GLY A 356 17.83 -30.42 7.79
N ALA A 357 18.83 -31.19 7.33
CA ALA A 357 20.23 -30.84 7.46
C ALA A 357 20.60 -29.53 6.71
N LEU A 358 19.98 -29.24 5.56
CA LEU A 358 20.16 -27.94 4.87
C LEU A 358 19.60 -26.79 5.70
N TYR A 359 18.42 -26.94 6.32
CA TYR A 359 17.85 -25.94 7.20
C TYR A 359 18.63 -25.76 8.52
N ASP A 360 19.33 -26.80 8.99
CA ASP A 360 20.23 -26.68 10.15
C ASP A 360 21.40 -25.75 9.86
N VAL A 361 21.99 -25.83 8.67
CA VAL A 361 23.03 -24.87 8.22
C VAL A 361 22.46 -23.46 8.15
N GLU A 362 21.26 -23.27 7.59
CA GLU A 362 20.63 -21.96 7.48
C GLU A 362 20.35 -21.31 8.85
N ARG A 363 19.92 -22.11 9.84
CA ARG A 363 19.73 -21.59 11.21
C ARG A 363 21.03 -21.05 11.82
N GLN A 364 22.15 -21.68 11.55
CA GLN A 364 23.47 -21.21 12.01
C GLN A 364 23.96 -19.99 11.25
N ALA A 365 23.47 -19.78 10.03
CA ALA A 365 23.89 -18.73 9.12
C ALA A 365 22.98 -17.46 9.14
N GLN A 366 22.02 -17.37 10.06
CA GLN A 366 21.02 -16.27 10.05
C GLN A 366 21.63 -14.90 10.31
N GLU A 367 22.50 -14.79 11.30
CA GLU A 367 23.01 -13.49 11.81
C GLU A 367 24.40 -13.12 11.28
N VAL A 368 24.90 -13.80 10.26
CA VAL A 368 26.22 -13.53 9.67
C VAL A 368 26.10 -12.72 8.38
N SER A 369 27.21 -12.11 7.93
CA SER A 369 27.24 -11.39 6.66
C SER A 369 26.97 -12.30 5.45
N ALA A 370 26.61 -11.72 4.31
CA ALA A 370 26.35 -12.47 3.09
C ALA A 370 27.58 -13.32 2.67
N GLU A 371 28.79 -12.77 2.77
CA GLU A 371 30.04 -13.47 2.44
C GLU A 371 30.30 -14.63 3.41
N GLN A 372 30.06 -14.44 4.69
CA GLN A 372 30.21 -15.50 5.69
C GLN A 372 29.14 -16.58 5.49
N ARG A 373 27.90 -16.21 5.20
CA ARG A 373 26.80 -17.13 4.89
C ARG A 373 27.12 -17.97 3.66
N GLN A 374 27.63 -17.36 2.60
CA GLN A 374 28.05 -18.07 1.40
C GLN A 374 29.16 -19.07 1.71
N ARG A 375 30.18 -18.70 2.47
CA ARG A 375 31.27 -19.61 2.87
C ARG A 375 30.77 -20.81 3.68
N MET A 376 29.86 -20.56 4.66
CA MET A 376 29.24 -21.65 5.44
C MET A 376 28.45 -22.58 4.56
N ARG A 377 27.66 -22.05 3.64
CA ARG A 377 26.87 -22.84 2.67
C ARG A 377 27.77 -23.69 1.76
N GLN A 378 28.85 -23.12 1.25
CA GLN A 378 29.81 -23.86 0.42
C GLN A 378 30.46 -25.02 1.20
N LEU A 379 30.83 -24.79 2.45
CA LEU A 379 31.51 -25.82 3.26
C LEU A 379 30.54 -26.88 3.79
N GLN A 380 29.33 -26.52 4.18
CA GLN A 380 28.42 -27.39 4.90
C GLN A 380 27.18 -27.77 4.09
N ALA A 381 26.51 -26.82 3.41
CA ALA A 381 25.27 -27.08 2.68
C ALA A 381 25.55 -27.72 1.30
N ARG A 382 26.64 -27.39 0.61
CA ARG A 382 26.97 -27.96 -0.70
C ARG A 382 27.09 -29.48 -0.66
N PRO A 383 27.87 -30.11 0.25
CA PRO A 383 27.94 -31.55 0.32
C PRO A 383 26.60 -32.22 0.62
N ILE A 384 25.74 -31.55 1.43
CA ILE A 384 24.39 -32.09 1.74
C ILE A 384 23.50 -32.00 0.50
N ALA A 385 23.56 -30.90 -0.25
CA ALA A 385 22.81 -30.70 -1.48
C ALA A 385 23.23 -31.74 -2.54
N ASP A 386 24.53 -31.96 -2.71
CA ASP A 386 25.05 -32.97 -3.63
C ASP A 386 24.57 -34.37 -3.26
N LYS A 387 24.63 -34.75 -1.98
CA LYS A 387 24.08 -36.01 -1.47
C LYS A 387 22.57 -36.13 -1.70
N LEU A 388 21.81 -35.01 -1.50
CA LEU A 388 20.38 -35.03 -1.78
C LEU A 388 20.11 -35.24 -3.28
N ARG A 389 20.91 -34.64 -4.17
CA ARG A 389 20.78 -34.84 -5.61
C ARG A 389 21.05 -36.29 -6.03
N GLU A 390 22.13 -36.86 -5.53
CA GLU A 390 22.46 -38.28 -5.78
C GLU A 390 21.33 -39.21 -5.29
N TRP A 391 20.81 -38.91 -4.09
CA TRP A 391 19.67 -39.62 -3.53
C TRP A 391 18.43 -39.52 -4.42
N LEU A 392 18.09 -38.30 -4.89
CA LEU A 392 16.95 -38.07 -5.79
C LEU A 392 17.11 -38.83 -7.11
N LEU A 393 18.29 -38.82 -7.73
CA LEU A 393 18.57 -39.50 -8.98
C LEU A 393 18.45 -41.05 -8.83
N LEU A 394 18.98 -41.58 -7.74
CA LEU A 394 18.90 -43.02 -7.45
C LEU A 394 17.44 -43.45 -7.25
N HIS A 395 16.69 -42.75 -6.39
CA HIS A 395 15.31 -43.12 -6.10
C HIS A 395 14.36 -42.86 -7.27
N ARG A 396 14.70 -41.92 -8.17
CA ARG A 396 13.92 -41.71 -9.40
C ARG A 396 13.94 -42.94 -10.31
N GLN A 397 15.10 -43.59 -10.42
CA GLN A 397 15.23 -44.80 -11.22
C GLN A 397 14.39 -45.97 -10.69
N MET A 398 14.17 -46.03 -9.38
CA MET A 398 13.36 -47.05 -8.72
C MET A 398 11.88 -46.72 -8.65
N ALA A 399 11.51 -45.43 -8.79
CA ALA A 399 10.13 -44.99 -8.65
C ALA A 399 9.34 -45.19 -9.95
N THR A 400 8.17 -45.82 -9.85
CA THR A 400 7.24 -45.97 -10.98
C THR A 400 6.70 -44.62 -11.40
N ASP A 401 6.64 -44.34 -12.70
CA ASP A 401 6.08 -43.11 -13.26
C ASP A 401 4.65 -42.84 -12.79
N GLY A 402 4.34 -41.57 -12.59
CA GLY A 402 3.03 -41.13 -12.15
C GLY A 402 2.75 -41.25 -10.65
N THR A 403 3.62 -41.98 -9.90
CA THR A 403 3.48 -42.06 -8.44
C THR A 403 3.75 -40.71 -7.75
N ALA A 404 3.23 -40.52 -6.54
CA ALA A 404 3.40 -39.29 -5.80
C ALA A 404 4.88 -39.05 -5.42
N ILE A 405 5.65 -40.13 -5.16
CA ILE A 405 7.08 -40.01 -4.88
C ILE A 405 7.86 -39.62 -6.15
N ALA A 406 7.55 -40.21 -7.33
CA ALA A 406 8.16 -39.79 -8.58
C ALA A 406 7.92 -38.34 -8.89
N LYS A 407 6.69 -37.86 -8.72
CA LYS A 407 6.33 -36.43 -8.88
C LYS A 407 7.08 -35.51 -7.92
N ALA A 408 7.28 -35.92 -6.66
CA ALA A 408 8.05 -35.12 -5.69
C ALA A 408 9.54 -35.03 -6.09
N ILE A 409 10.11 -36.15 -6.58
CA ILE A 409 11.49 -36.20 -7.06
C ILE A 409 11.64 -35.40 -8.36
N ASP A 410 10.75 -35.58 -9.34
CA ASP A 410 10.78 -34.87 -10.62
C ASP A 410 10.67 -33.34 -10.43
N TYR A 411 9.83 -32.89 -9.50
CA TYR A 411 9.75 -31.47 -9.13
C TYR A 411 11.09 -30.94 -8.63
N SER A 412 11.75 -31.69 -7.75
CA SER A 412 13.02 -31.27 -7.15
C SER A 412 14.16 -31.29 -8.19
N LEU A 413 14.24 -32.33 -9.02
CA LEU A 413 15.28 -32.45 -10.06
C LEU A 413 15.07 -31.44 -11.20
N GLY A 414 13.83 -31.23 -11.64
CA GLY A 414 13.50 -30.28 -12.72
C GLY A 414 13.80 -28.82 -12.37
N ARG A 415 13.86 -28.50 -11.10
CA ARG A 415 14.17 -27.14 -10.59
C ARG A 415 15.47 -27.09 -9.78
N TRP A 416 16.31 -28.08 -9.90
CA TRP A 416 17.49 -28.26 -9.03
C TRP A 416 18.37 -27.01 -8.98
N GLU A 417 18.66 -26.43 -10.13
CA GLU A 417 19.49 -25.23 -10.22
C GLU A 417 18.87 -24.04 -9.46
N ALA A 418 17.57 -23.80 -9.66
CA ALA A 418 16.86 -22.72 -8.96
C ALA A 418 16.78 -22.97 -7.44
N LEU A 419 16.55 -24.24 -7.03
CA LEU A 419 16.44 -24.64 -5.62
C LEU A 419 17.78 -24.58 -4.86
N THR A 420 18.92 -24.71 -5.56
CA THR A 420 20.25 -24.74 -4.92
C THR A 420 21.05 -23.47 -5.14
N ARG A 421 20.52 -22.49 -5.88
CA ARG A 421 21.20 -21.22 -6.17
C ARG A 421 21.61 -20.45 -4.91
N PHE A 422 20.85 -20.58 -3.81
CA PHE A 422 21.17 -19.97 -2.52
C PHE A 422 22.52 -20.44 -1.96
N VAL A 423 23.00 -21.63 -2.33
CA VAL A 423 24.29 -22.16 -1.86
C VAL A 423 25.46 -21.33 -2.38
N ASP A 424 25.31 -20.75 -3.59
CA ASP A 424 26.35 -19.97 -4.27
C ASP A 424 26.29 -18.48 -3.99
N ASP A 425 25.22 -18.00 -3.33
CA ASP A 425 25.01 -16.60 -3.05
C ASP A 425 24.44 -16.39 -1.63
N GLY A 426 25.23 -15.74 -0.78
CA GLY A 426 24.84 -15.49 0.60
C GLY A 426 23.71 -14.48 0.77
N ALA A 427 23.35 -13.70 -0.24
CA ALA A 427 22.23 -12.80 -0.21
C ALA A 427 20.89 -13.48 -0.46
N LEU A 428 20.89 -14.70 -1.03
CA LEU A 428 19.67 -15.42 -1.37
C LEU A 428 19.10 -16.18 -0.16
N PRO A 429 17.78 -16.10 0.08
CA PRO A 429 17.12 -16.98 1.04
C PRO A 429 16.93 -18.38 0.46
N ILE A 430 16.87 -19.39 1.34
CA ILE A 430 16.65 -20.78 0.99
C ILE A 430 15.22 -21.08 0.54
N ASP A 431 14.25 -20.28 0.98
CA ASP A 431 12.83 -20.48 0.71
C ASP A 431 12.04 -19.17 0.62
N ASN A 432 10.74 -19.31 0.35
CA ASN A 432 9.80 -18.20 0.19
C ASN A 432 8.95 -17.91 1.46
N ASN A 433 9.26 -18.57 2.58
CA ASN A 433 8.47 -18.44 3.82
C ASN A 433 8.39 -17.00 4.33
N TRP A 434 9.40 -16.19 4.00
CA TRP A 434 9.41 -14.76 4.38
C TRP A 434 8.19 -14.02 3.83
N VAL A 435 7.91 -14.09 2.54
CA VAL A 435 6.74 -13.43 1.92
C VAL A 435 5.44 -14.15 2.25
N GLU A 436 5.44 -15.49 2.39
CA GLU A 436 4.26 -16.25 2.82
C GLU A 436 3.75 -15.76 4.17
N ASN A 437 4.66 -15.45 5.11
CA ASN A 437 4.31 -14.85 6.40
C ASN A 437 3.77 -13.41 6.27
N ARG A 438 4.07 -12.66 5.20
CA ARG A 438 3.50 -11.34 4.92
C ARG A 438 2.09 -11.45 4.33
N ILE A 439 1.82 -12.49 3.57
CA ILE A 439 0.48 -12.79 3.04
C ILE A 439 -0.46 -13.37 4.12
N ARG A 440 0.08 -14.09 5.07
CA ARG A 440 -0.70 -14.81 6.09
C ARG A 440 -1.74 -13.95 6.82
N PRO A 441 -1.46 -12.71 7.26
CA PRO A 441 -2.48 -11.86 7.89
C PRO A 441 -3.69 -11.61 6.97
N ILE A 442 -3.45 -11.42 5.66
CA ILE A 442 -4.49 -11.21 4.67
C ILE A 442 -5.31 -12.49 4.48
N ALA A 443 -4.63 -13.63 4.33
CA ALA A 443 -5.27 -14.93 4.14
C ALA A 443 -6.16 -15.33 5.34
N LEU A 444 -5.75 -15.01 6.56
CA LEU A 444 -6.55 -15.24 7.76
C LEU A 444 -7.66 -14.20 7.92
N GLY A 445 -7.36 -12.93 7.67
CA GLY A 445 -8.28 -11.82 7.87
C GLY A 445 -9.42 -11.76 6.86
N ARG A 446 -9.24 -12.31 5.64
CA ARG A 446 -10.27 -12.27 4.58
C ARG A 446 -11.62 -12.90 4.98
N SER A 447 -11.63 -13.81 5.94
CA SER A 447 -12.87 -14.37 6.49
C SER A 447 -13.74 -13.35 7.24
N ASN A 448 -13.16 -12.24 7.72
CA ASN A 448 -13.89 -11.17 8.41
C ASN A 448 -14.59 -10.20 7.45
N TRP A 449 -14.01 -9.95 6.26
CA TRP A 449 -14.53 -9.02 5.28
C TRP A 449 -15.03 -9.68 4.00
N LEU A 450 -14.94 -11.00 3.87
CA LEU A 450 -15.52 -11.91 2.87
C LEU A 450 -15.06 -11.67 1.42
N PHE A 451 -15.05 -10.44 0.93
CA PHE A 451 -14.72 -10.08 -0.45
C PHE A 451 -14.22 -8.62 -0.57
N ALA A 452 -13.50 -8.34 -1.64
CA ALA A 452 -13.29 -6.98 -2.12
C ALA A 452 -14.52 -6.56 -2.95
N GLY A 453 -15.09 -5.40 -2.66
CA GLY A 453 -16.33 -4.97 -3.34
C GLY A 453 -16.12 -4.53 -4.78
N SER A 454 -14.88 -4.15 -5.16
CA SER A 454 -14.51 -3.76 -6.51
C SER A 454 -12.99 -3.93 -6.72
N LEU A 455 -12.53 -3.82 -7.96
CA LEU A 455 -11.09 -3.75 -8.29
C LEU A 455 -10.42 -2.56 -7.59
N ARG A 456 -11.08 -1.39 -7.61
CA ARG A 456 -10.59 -0.17 -6.96
C ARG A 456 -10.47 -0.35 -5.44
N ALA A 457 -11.46 -0.96 -4.81
CA ALA A 457 -11.43 -1.27 -3.38
C ALA A 457 -10.31 -2.27 -3.03
N GLY A 458 -10.08 -3.28 -3.86
CA GLY A 458 -8.97 -4.22 -3.70
C GLY A 458 -7.62 -3.54 -3.81
N LYS A 459 -7.40 -2.69 -4.83
CA LYS A 459 -6.17 -1.90 -4.99
C LYS A 459 -5.92 -0.96 -3.82
N ARG A 460 -6.95 -0.25 -3.35
CA ARG A 460 -6.87 0.60 -2.15
C ARG A 460 -6.49 -0.19 -0.91
N ALA A 461 -7.10 -1.35 -0.71
CA ALA A 461 -6.76 -2.24 0.40
C ALA A 461 -5.29 -2.69 0.34
N ALA A 462 -4.83 -3.15 -0.82
CA ALA A 462 -3.45 -3.55 -1.06
C ALA A 462 -2.47 -2.39 -0.75
N ALA A 463 -2.76 -1.18 -1.25
CA ALA A 463 -1.95 0.00 -1.01
C ALA A 463 -1.80 0.34 0.48
N ILE A 464 -2.91 0.41 1.21
CA ILE A 464 -2.88 0.75 2.65
C ILE A 464 -2.23 -0.37 3.46
N MET A 465 -2.51 -1.64 3.14
CA MET A 465 -1.86 -2.79 3.77
C MET A 465 -0.34 -2.80 3.54
N SER A 466 0.14 -2.35 2.37
CA SER A 466 1.57 -2.21 2.08
C SER A 466 2.27 -1.29 3.08
N LEU A 467 1.69 -0.12 3.33
CA LEU A 467 2.24 0.84 4.30
C LEU A 467 2.20 0.29 5.73
N ILE A 468 1.08 -0.32 6.13
CA ILE A 468 0.90 -0.92 7.46
C ILE A 468 1.93 -2.03 7.71
N GLN A 469 2.07 -2.96 6.78
CA GLN A 469 2.97 -4.10 6.95
C GLN A 469 4.43 -3.67 6.84
N SER A 470 4.78 -2.74 5.96
CA SER A 470 6.13 -2.19 5.89
C SER A 470 6.48 -1.40 7.16
N ALA A 471 5.54 -0.66 7.75
CA ALA A 471 5.75 -0.02 9.05
C ALA A 471 6.06 -1.05 10.14
N ARG A 472 5.30 -2.15 10.23
CA ARG A 472 5.56 -3.26 11.16
C ARG A 472 6.91 -3.91 10.94
N LEU A 473 7.31 -4.10 9.68
CA LEU A 473 8.64 -4.66 9.33
C LEU A 473 9.79 -3.79 9.83
N ASN A 474 9.58 -2.48 9.90
CA ASN A 474 10.55 -1.51 10.42
C ASN A 474 10.36 -1.23 11.92
N GLY A 475 9.58 -2.03 12.64
CA GLY A 475 9.38 -1.93 14.09
C GLY A 475 8.47 -0.78 14.52
N HIS A 476 7.73 -0.17 13.60
CA HIS A 476 6.84 0.94 13.89
C HIS A 476 5.43 0.47 14.23
N ASP A 477 4.80 1.15 15.19
CA ASP A 477 3.36 1.01 15.43
C ASP A 477 2.57 1.60 14.25
N PRO A 478 1.68 0.83 13.60
CA PRO A 478 0.96 1.28 12.40
C PRO A 478 0.07 2.49 12.63
N TYR A 479 -0.50 2.63 13.82
CA TYR A 479 -1.34 3.78 14.14
C TYR A 479 -0.51 5.06 14.22
N ARG A 480 0.60 5.02 14.98
CA ARG A 480 1.51 6.17 15.12
C ARG A 480 2.10 6.59 13.77
N TYR A 481 2.52 5.60 12.98
CA TYR A 481 3.04 5.83 11.65
C TYR A 481 2.00 6.50 10.74
N LEU A 482 0.82 5.91 10.59
CA LEU A 482 -0.21 6.46 9.71
C LEU A 482 -0.74 7.81 10.19
N LYS A 483 -0.86 8.04 11.50
CA LYS A 483 -1.25 9.34 12.06
C LYS A 483 -0.27 10.42 11.61
N ASP A 484 1.02 10.26 11.86
CA ASP A 484 2.06 11.24 11.50
C ASP A 484 2.14 11.43 9.97
N VAL A 485 2.05 10.35 9.18
CA VAL A 485 2.00 10.43 7.72
C VAL A 485 0.81 11.25 7.24
N LEU A 486 -0.39 11.02 7.76
CA LEU A 486 -1.60 11.73 7.38
C LEU A 486 -1.57 13.22 7.84
N GLU A 487 -0.86 13.54 8.91
CA GLU A 487 -0.62 14.93 9.35
C GLU A 487 0.32 15.65 8.39
N ARG A 488 1.42 15.03 7.98
CA ARG A 488 2.48 15.64 7.17
C ARG A 488 2.17 15.65 5.67
N LEU A 489 1.51 14.61 5.15
CA LEU A 489 1.28 14.39 3.73
C LEU A 489 0.66 15.58 2.98
N PRO A 490 -0.30 16.36 3.52
CA PRO A 490 -0.89 17.50 2.83
C PRO A 490 0.10 18.63 2.46
N THR A 491 1.19 18.76 3.22
CA THR A 491 2.22 19.78 3.02
C THR A 491 3.55 19.19 2.53
N GLN A 492 3.64 17.87 2.43
CA GLN A 492 4.86 17.18 2.00
C GLN A 492 5.16 17.45 0.52
N ARG A 493 6.37 17.91 0.22
CA ARG A 493 6.82 18.06 -1.16
C ARG A 493 6.97 16.69 -1.82
N ALA A 494 6.49 16.56 -3.06
CA ALA A 494 6.60 15.29 -3.80
C ALA A 494 8.05 14.79 -3.92
N SER A 495 9.02 15.70 -4.10
CA SER A 495 10.45 15.37 -4.15
C SER A 495 11.03 14.85 -2.83
N ARG A 496 10.31 14.99 -1.72
CA ARG A 496 10.74 14.57 -0.38
C ARG A 496 9.80 13.50 0.20
N ILE A 497 8.98 12.87 -0.62
CA ILE A 497 8.01 11.86 -0.17
C ILE A 497 8.71 10.66 0.49
N GLY A 498 9.94 10.37 0.10
CA GLY A 498 10.78 9.33 0.68
C GLY A 498 10.99 9.44 2.20
N GLU A 499 10.91 10.65 2.77
CA GLU A 499 11.03 10.87 4.22
C GLU A 499 9.85 10.28 5.03
N LEU A 500 8.74 10.00 4.36
CA LEU A 500 7.55 9.40 4.95
C LEU A 500 7.51 7.88 4.75
N LEU A 501 8.46 7.29 4.01
CA LEU A 501 8.52 5.85 3.80
C LEU A 501 8.84 5.13 5.12
N PRO A 502 8.28 3.94 5.37
CA PRO A 502 8.43 3.24 6.64
C PRO A 502 9.86 3.06 7.12
N HIS A 503 10.80 2.80 6.22
CA HIS A 503 12.23 2.62 6.54
C HIS A 503 12.99 3.92 6.81
N SER A 504 12.47 5.06 6.37
CA SER A 504 13.06 6.39 6.56
C SER A 504 12.30 7.23 7.58
N TRP A 505 11.13 6.76 8.01
CA TRP A 505 10.26 7.52 8.87
C TRP A 505 10.84 7.70 10.28
N VAL A 506 10.88 8.96 10.69
CA VAL A 506 11.22 9.37 12.05
C VAL A 506 9.99 10.07 12.63
N PRO A 507 9.49 9.65 13.81
CA PRO A 507 8.37 10.34 14.46
C PRO A 507 8.68 11.82 14.64
N THR A 508 7.74 12.69 14.29
CA THR A 508 7.80 14.07 14.74
C THR A 508 7.58 14.06 16.25
N THR A 509 8.60 14.45 17.01
CA THR A 509 8.44 14.73 18.43
C THR A 509 7.49 15.95 18.51
N SER A 510 6.18 15.71 18.71
CA SER A 510 5.31 16.77 19.18
C SER A 510 5.86 17.22 20.54
N PRO A 511 6.15 18.51 20.75
CA PRO A 511 6.32 18.98 22.11
C PRO A 511 5.01 18.68 22.86
N ASN A 512 5.11 17.96 23.97
CA ASN A 512 4.02 17.65 24.92
C ASN A 512 3.23 18.90 25.28
#